data_ba4b57512ad2920294cda036d3b5fb48
#
_entry.id   ba4b57512ad2920294cda036d3b5fb48
#
_cell.length_a   1.000
_cell.length_b   1.000
_cell.length_c   1.000
_cell.angle_alpha   90.00
_cell.angle_beta   90.00
_cell.angle_gamma   90.00
#
_symmetry.space_group_name_H-M   'P 1'
#
loop_
_entity.id
_entity.type
_entity.pdbx_description
1 polymer ?
#
loop_
_entity_poly.entity_id
_entity_poly.type
_entity_poly.pdbx_seq_one_letter_code
_entity_poly.pdbx_strand_id
1 'polypeptide(L)'
;MYFPNSKRPIPASCGLPKTKEVFLTTDDGLNLLAWYQPAKNKNSSTLIYFHGNAGDIGMRAKKIKPYIETGLGVLLTSWRGFSKNPGKPCESGLYSDGRAAIDFLLQKGISEDRIILYGESLGTGVAVELASKPYFSPAAVILEAPFTSAVDIASWRFPLIPVRHLVFDRFLSNKKIFKIGSPVLIFHGYLDKTIPITFGQQLFNLGKTPKTSFFIKNAGHNDLYEHGALNQIMEFLGKNNLISKSGK
;
A
#
# COMPACT_ATOMS: atom_id res chain seq x y z
N MET A 1 5.55 -11.01 -13.91
CA MET A 1 4.65 -10.46 -12.89
C MET A 1 5.11 -9.09 -12.40
N TYR A 2 6.39 -8.85 -12.23
CA TYR A 2 6.95 -7.59 -11.78
C TYR A 2 7.54 -6.79 -12.92
N PHE A 3 7.31 -5.46 -12.94
CA PHE A 3 7.74 -4.55 -14.01
C PHE A 3 8.55 -3.37 -13.43
N PRO A 4 9.75 -3.65 -12.89
CA PRO A 4 10.57 -2.63 -12.26
C PRO A 4 11.08 -1.60 -13.27
N ASN A 5 11.11 -0.32 -12.86
CA ASN A 5 11.87 0.70 -13.52
C ASN A 5 13.19 0.93 -12.76
N SER A 6 14.30 0.98 -13.50
CA SER A 6 15.64 1.20 -12.93
C SER A 6 15.96 2.68 -12.68
N LYS A 7 15.05 3.62 -12.94
CA LYS A 7 15.24 5.03 -12.61
C LYS A 7 15.23 5.21 -11.09
N ARG A 8 16.17 6.00 -10.57
CA ARG A 8 16.19 6.45 -9.18
C ARG A 8 15.77 7.92 -9.14
N PRO A 9 14.49 8.22 -8.98
CA PRO A 9 14.00 9.58 -8.89
C PRO A 9 14.44 10.21 -7.56
N ILE A 10 14.56 11.56 -7.56
CA ILE A 10 14.89 12.35 -6.38
C ILE A 10 13.61 13.04 -5.89
N PRO A 11 13.28 13.04 -4.58
CA PRO A 11 12.04 13.61 -4.06
C PRO A 11 11.79 15.05 -4.49
N ALA A 12 12.83 15.90 -4.43
CA ALA A 12 12.73 17.32 -4.80
C ALA A 12 12.32 17.51 -6.26
N SER A 13 12.88 16.71 -7.19
CA SER A 13 12.53 16.76 -8.62
C SER A 13 11.09 16.28 -8.91
N CYS A 14 10.47 15.57 -7.95
CA CYS A 14 9.10 15.08 -8.02
C CYS A 14 8.10 15.99 -7.26
N GLY A 15 8.50 17.21 -6.86
CA GLY A 15 7.64 18.16 -6.16
C GLY A 15 7.51 17.93 -4.65
N LEU A 16 8.47 17.19 -4.05
CA LEU A 16 8.53 16.87 -2.61
C LEU A 16 9.86 17.35 -1.99
N PRO A 17 10.15 18.66 -1.97
CA PRO A 17 11.49 19.17 -1.60
C PRO A 17 11.86 18.95 -0.13
N LYS A 18 10.89 18.72 0.76
CA LYS A 18 11.13 18.47 2.18
C LYS A 18 11.25 16.97 2.52
N THR A 19 10.89 16.08 1.60
CA THR A 19 10.98 14.64 1.74
C THR A 19 12.43 14.19 1.55
N LYS A 20 12.89 13.27 2.39
CA LYS A 20 14.28 12.75 2.38
C LYS A 20 14.32 11.34 1.85
N GLU A 21 15.40 11.01 1.12
CA GLU A 21 15.76 9.63 0.88
C GLU A 21 16.23 8.99 2.18
N VAL A 22 15.76 7.78 2.43
CA VAL A 22 16.19 6.93 3.54
C VAL A 22 16.42 5.51 3.02
N PHE A 23 17.12 4.69 3.78
CA PHE A 23 17.36 3.30 3.46
C PHE A 23 16.72 2.41 4.53
N LEU A 24 16.01 1.39 4.08
CA LEU A 24 15.40 0.37 4.91
C LEU A 24 16.24 -0.88 4.84
N THR A 25 16.70 -1.37 5.98
CA THR A 25 17.49 -2.62 6.05
C THR A 25 16.54 -3.79 6.26
N THR A 26 16.54 -4.72 5.31
CA THR A 26 15.70 -5.94 5.38
C THR A 26 16.36 -7.04 6.20
N ASP A 27 15.58 -8.03 6.66
CA ASP A 27 16.08 -9.18 7.42
C ASP A 27 17.15 -9.99 6.66
N ASP A 28 17.08 -9.99 5.34
CA ASP A 28 18.06 -10.64 4.45
C ASP A 28 19.21 -9.71 4.01
N GLY A 29 19.37 -8.56 4.69
CA GLY A 29 20.53 -7.66 4.57
C GLY A 29 20.52 -6.70 3.40
N LEU A 30 19.40 -6.52 2.69
CA LEU A 30 19.30 -5.53 1.63
C LEU A 30 19.06 -4.14 2.22
N ASN A 31 19.64 -3.11 1.59
CA ASN A 31 19.36 -1.70 1.87
C ASN A 31 18.50 -1.13 0.76
N LEU A 32 17.24 -0.87 1.05
CA LEU A 32 16.24 -0.45 0.07
C LEU A 32 15.92 1.04 0.20
N LEU A 33 15.98 1.76 -0.92
CA LEU A 33 15.57 3.15 -1.01
C LEU A 33 14.09 3.31 -0.63
N ALA A 34 13.81 4.26 0.22
CA ALA A 34 12.48 4.78 0.49
C ALA A 34 12.52 6.31 0.63
N TRP A 35 11.38 6.95 0.55
CA TRP A 35 11.22 8.37 0.77
C TRP A 35 10.46 8.62 2.06
N TYR A 36 11.03 9.41 2.95
CA TYR A 36 10.45 9.69 4.25
C TYR A 36 10.23 11.19 4.47
N GLN A 37 9.00 11.53 4.79
CA GLN A 37 8.59 12.84 5.30
C GLN A 37 8.02 12.61 6.70
N PRO A 38 8.65 13.13 7.78
CA PRO A 38 8.09 13.01 9.12
C PRO A 38 6.77 13.78 9.23
N ALA A 39 5.91 13.33 10.14
CA ALA A 39 4.68 14.01 10.46
C ALA A 39 4.94 15.44 10.99
N LYS A 40 3.99 16.34 10.76
CA LYS A 40 4.08 17.73 11.23
C LYS A 40 4.12 17.81 12.76
N ASN A 41 3.37 16.95 13.43
CA ASN A 41 3.33 16.84 14.89
C ASN A 41 3.75 15.44 15.31
N LYS A 42 4.45 15.31 16.45
CA LYS A 42 4.94 14.02 16.97
C LYS A 42 3.83 12.99 17.20
N ASN A 43 2.62 13.44 17.48
CA ASN A 43 1.46 12.57 17.76
C ASN A 43 0.61 12.25 16.50
N SER A 44 0.95 12.82 15.34
CA SER A 44 0.26 12.51 14.09
C SER A 44 0.66 11.14 13.55
N SER A 45 -0.28 10.48 12.89
CA SER A 45 -0.03 9.18 12.25
C SER A 45 0.96 9.29 11.08
N THR A 46 1.57 8.17 10.74
CA THR A 46 2.47 8.04 9.59
C THR A 46 1.95 6.94 8.66
N LEU A 47 1.81 7.28 7.38
CA LEU A 47 1.37 6.38 6.34
C LEU A 47 2.57 5.71 5.67
N ILE A 48 2.60 4.37 5.67
CA ILE A 48 3.50 3.59 4.83
C ILE A 48 2.79 3.30 3.52
N TYR A 49 3.37 3.75 2.40
CA TYR A 49 2.81 3.54 1.07
C TYR A 49 3.55 2.41 0.34
N PHE A 50 2.88 1.32 0.11
CA PHE A 50 3.31 0.16 -0.65
C PHE A 50 2.80 0.26 -2.09
N HIS A 51 3.68 0.55 -3.03
CA HIS A 51 3.29 0.81 -4.42
C HIS A 51 2.96 -0.47 -5.21
N GLY A 52 2.34 -0.27 -6.38
CA GLY A 52 1.99 -1.33 -7.32
C GLY A 52 3.20 -2.00 -7.99
N ASN A 53 2.94 -2.91 -8.94
CA ASN A 53 3.94 -3.78 -9.55
C ASN A 53 4.74 -3.15 -10.70
N ALA A 54 4.58 -1.86 -10.97
CA ALA A 54 5.21 -1.20 -12.11
C ALA A 54 5.79 0.17 -11.74
N GLY A 55 6.82 0.58 -12.48
CA GLY A 55 7.40 1.91 -12.41
C GLY A 55 8.43 2.08 -11.30
N ASP A 56 8.55 3.30 -10.82
CA ASP A 56 9.41 3.73 -9.72
C ASP A 56 8.61 4.57 -8.71
N ILE A 57 9.24 4.85 -7.56
CA ILE A 57 8.56 5.59 -6.48
C ILE A 57 8.21 7.05 -6.85
N GLY A 58 8.95 7.67 -7.77
CA GLY A 58 8.67 9.04 -8.22
C GLY A 58 7.30 9.20 -8.86
N MET A 59 6.80 8.15 -9.51
CA MET A 59 5.45 8.13 -10.09
C MET A 59 4.34 8.25 -9.05
N ARG A 60 4.62 7.98 -7.76
CA ARG A 60 3.68 8.07 -6.65
C ARG A 60 3.74 9.40 -5.90
N ALA A 61 4.67 10.29 -6.27
CA ALA A 61 4.84 11.58 -5.61
C ALA A 61 3.54 12.40 -5.55
N LYS A 62 2.80 12.47 -6.66
CA LYS A 62 1.51 13.19 -6.71
C LYS A 62 0.46 12.55 -5.79
N LYS A 63 0.45 11.22 -5.64
CA LYS A 63 -0.48 10.51 -4.76
C LYS A 63 -0.20 10.74 -3.27
N ILE A 64 1.09 10.80 -2.87
CA ILE A 64 1.45 10.96 -1.46
C ILE A 64 1.44 12.40 -0.98
N LYS A 65 1.59 13.38 -1.89
CA LYS A 65 1.64 14.81 -1.55
C LYS A 65 0.44 15.29 -0.72
N PRO A 66 -0.82 14.94 -1.05
CA PRO A 66 -1.98 15.36 -0.25
C PRO A 66 -1.94 14.86 1.20
N TYR A 67 -1.40 13.67 1.46
CA TYR A 67 -1.26 13.14 2.82
C TYR A 67 -0.21 13.93 3.63
N ILE A 68 0.89 14.31 3.00
CA ILE A 68 1.90 15.19 3.61
C ILE A 68 1.29 16.56 3.95
N GLU A 69 0.46 17.10 3.07
CA GLU A 69 -0.19 18.41 3.24
C GLU A 69 -1.19 18.41 4.41
N THR A 70 -1.81 17.28 4.74
CA THR A 70 -2.65 17.14 5.95
C THR A 70 -1.83 17.06 7.24
N GLY A 71 -0.51 16.97 7.16
CA GLY A 71 0.38 16.86 8.31
C GLY A 71 0.70 15.44 8.74
N LEU A 72 0.24 14.42 8.01
CA LEU A 72 0.68 13.04 8.21
C LEU A 72 2.17 12.90 7.90
N GLY A 73 2.84 11.99 8.62
CA GLY A 73 4.09 11.42 8.15
C GLY A 73 3.82 10.50 6.96
N VAL A 74 4.77 10.41 6.03
CA VAL A 74 4.69 9.46 4.91
C VAL A 74 6.02 8.77 4.72
N LEU A 75 5.98 7.45 4.64
CA LEU A 75 7.07 6.59 4.20
C LEU A 75 6.65 5.90 2.90
N LEU A 76 7.13 6.41 1.77
CA LEU A 76 6.93 5.78 0.46
C LEU A 76 8.04 4.77 0.23
N THR A 77 7.70 3.50 0.21
CA THR A 77 8.67 2.41 0.01
C THR A 77 8.95 2.20 -1.47
N SER A 78 10.11 1.61 -1.77
CA SER A 78 10.41 1.05 -3.08
C SER A 78 10.87 -0.39 -2.91
N TRP A 79 10.29 -1.29 -3.69
CA TRP A 79 10.58 -2.73 -3.59
C TRP A 79 12.01 -3.08 -4.01
N ARG A 80 12.51 -4.22 -3.53
CA ARG A 80 13.71 -4.86 -4.09
C ARG A 80 13.60 -5.00 -5.59
N GLY A 81 14.68 -4.70 -6.33
CA GLY A 81 14.70 -4.70 -7.79
C GLY A 81 14.07 -3.48 -8.47
N PHE A 82 13.35 -2.59 -7.75
CA PHE A 82 12.78 -1.34 -8.26
C PHE A 82 13.66 -0.15 -7.88
N SER A 83 13.60 0.96 -8.65
CA SER A 83 14.29 2.22 -8.35
C SER A 83 15.80 2.04 -8.06
N LYS A 84 16.47 1.12 -8.76
CA LYS A 84 17.86 0.68 -8.52
C LYS A 84 18.11 0.00 -7.18
N ASN A 85 17.09 -0.43 -6.47
CA ASN A 85 17.26 -1.25 -5.28
C ASN A 85 17.87 -2.62 -5.64
N PRO A 86 18.71 -3.19 -4.79
CA PRO A 86 19.26 -4.53 -4.97
C PRO A 86 18.17 -5.61 -4.85
N GLY A 87 18.52 -6.83 -5.23
CA GLY A 87 17.67 -8.01 -5.10
C GLY A 87 16.70 -8.20 -6.27
N LYS A 88 15.91 -9.27 -6.17
CA LYS A 88 14.87 -9.62 -7.14
C LYS A 88 13.52 -9.70 -6.42
N PRO A 89 12.45 -9.11 -6.97
CA PRO A 89 11.14 -9.15 -6.34
C PRO A 89 10.58 -10.59 -6.33
N CYS A 90 10.06 -10.99 -5.18
CA CYS A 90 9.27 -12.20 -4.96
C CYS A 90 8.36 -11.98 -3.75
N GLU A 91 7.34 -12.79 -3.56
CA GLU A 91 6.35 -12.62 -2.49
C GLU A 91 6.99 -12.49 -1.10
N SER A 92 7.84 -13.45 -0.73
CA SER A 92 8.51 -13.44 0.59
C SER A 92 9.45 -12.23 0.75
N GLY A 93 10.13 -11.85 -0.34
CA GLY A 93 11.00 -10.68 -0.37
C GLY A 93 10.22 -9.38 -0.14
N LEU A 94 9.09 -9.19 -0.85
CA LEU A 94 8.25 -8.01 -0.66
C LEU A 94 7.66 -7.94 0.76
N TYR A 95 7.38 -9.08 1.38
CA TYR A 95 6.96 -9.11 2.80
C TYR A 95 8.10 -8.67 3.74
N SER A 96 9.35 -9.08 3.46
CA SER A 96 10.53 -8.60 4.20
C SER A 96 10.75 -7.10 4.00
N ASP A 97 10.60 -6.59 2.76
CA ASP A 97 10.70 -5.16 2.45
C ASP A 97 9.66 -4.35 3.25
N GLY A 98 8.43 -4.87 3.32
CA GLY A 98 7.36 -4.24 4.09
C GLY A 98 7.59 -4.27 5.61
N ARG A 99 8.16 -5.35 6.17
CA ARG A 99 8.58 -5.40 7.58
C ARG A 99 9.65 -4.36 7.87
N ALA A 100 10.67 -4.26 7.02
CA ALA A 100 11.72 -3.26 7.17
C ALA A 100 11.17 -1.81 7.22
N ALA A 101 10.07 -1.54 6.50
CA ALA A 101 9.40 -0.25 6.57
C ALA A 101 8.71 -0.01 7.91
N ILE A 102 8.07 -1.02 8.48
CA ILE A 102 7.48 -0.95 9.83
C ILE A 102 8.58 -0.74 10.87
N ASP A 103 9.62 -1.57 10.84
CA ASP A 103 10.74 -1.52 11.80
C ASP A 103 11.44 -0.15 11.78
N PHE A 104 11.61 0.44 10.60
CA PHE A 104 12.16 1.79 10.45
C PHE A 104 11.31 2.83 11.22
N LEU A 105 9.99 2.76 11.15
CA LEU A 105 9.12 3.69 11.87
C LEU A 105 9.10 3.42 13.37
N LEU A 106 9.09 2.15 13.79
CA LEU A 106 9.17 1.76 15.20
C LEU A 106 10.49 2.26 15.84
N GLN A 107 11.62 2.11 15.14
CA GLN A 107 12.92 2.64 15.57
C GLN A 107 12.95 4.16 15.68
N LYS A 108 12.09 4.87 14.94
CA LYS A 108 11.88 6.32 15.09
C LYS A 108 10.92 6.70 16.22
N GLY A 109 10.45 5.73 17.01
CA GLY A 109 9.53 5.95 18.11
C GLY A 109 8.08 6.18 17.69
N ILE A 110 7.70 5.77 16.47
CA ILE A 110 6.31 5.81 16.02
C ILE A 110 5.66 4.49 16.40
N SER A 111 4.68 4.52 17.29
CA SER A 111 3.96 3.32 17.76
C SER A 111 3.06 2.73 16.68
N GLU A 112 2.76 1.44 16.76
CA GLU A 112 1.95 0.70 15.78
C GLU A 112 0.57 1.34 15.56
N ASP A 113 -0.08 1.78 16.62
CA ASP A 113 -1.38 2.46 16.61
C ASP A 113 -1.37 3.84 15.93
N ARG A 114 -0.21 4.28 15.45
CA ARG A 114 -0.03 5.48 14.61
C ARG A 114 0.51 5.16 13.22
N ILE A 115 0.68 3.90 12.88
CA ILE A 115 1.11 3.47 11.55
C ILE A 115 -0.13 3.12 10.71
N ILE A 116 -0.28 3.77 9.56
CA ILE A 116 -1.30 3.46 8.56
C ILE A 116 -0.62 2.68 7.43
N LEU A 117 -1.13 1.50 7.09
CA LEU A 117 -0.67 0.76 5.92
C LEU A 117 -1.52 1.11 4.71
N TYR A 118 -0.90 1.59 3.66
CA TYR A 118 -1.54 1.84 2.37
C TYR A 118 -0.94 0.91 1.31
N GLY A 119 -1.76 0.07 0.71
CA GLY A 119 -1.38 -0.79 -0.42
C GLY A 119 -2.06 -0.36 -1.70
N GLU A 120 -1.27 -0.18 -2.77
CA GLU A 120 -1.75 0.03 -4.14
C GLU A 120 -1.54 -1.25 -4.95
N SER A 121 -2.61 -1.83 -5.53
CA SER A 121 -2.51 -2.99 -6.43
C SER A 121 -1.67 -4.12 -5.78
N LEU A 122 -0.49 -4.45 -6.30
CA LEU A 122 0.45 -5.42 -5.70
C LEU A 122 0.71 -5.14 -4.20
N GLY A 123 0.87 -3.87 -3.84
CA GLY A 123 1.12 -3.45 -2.46
C GLY A 123 0.00 -3.82 -1.50
N THR A 124 -1.24 -4.06 -1.99
CA THR A 124 -2.35 -4.53 -1.15
C THR A 124 -2.08 -5.91 -0.57
N GLY A 125 -1.43 -6.79 -1.34
CA GLY A 125 -1.03 -8.12 -0.86
C GLY A 125 -0.03 -8.04 0.29
N VAL A 126 0.90 -7.08 0.23
CA VAL A 126 1.86 -6.82 1.32
C VAL A 126 1.17 -6.21 2.53
N ALA A 127 0.33 -5.18 2.34
CA ALA A 127 -0.41 -4.55 3.42
C ALA A 127 -1.29 -5.55 4.18
N VAL A 128 -2.00 -6.43 3.46
CA VAL A 128 -2.83 -7.49 4.06
C VAL A 128 -1.99 -8.51 4.82
N GLU A 129 -0.86 -8.95 4.25
CA GLU A 129 0.06 -9.87 4.94
C GLU A 129 0.52 -9.31 6.27
N LEU A 130 1.01 -8.07 6.28
CA LEU A 130 1.59 -7.44 7.47
C LEU A 130 0.52 -7.17 8.53
N ALA A 131 -0.62 -6.59 8.14
CA ALA A 131 -1.71 -6.29 9.06
C ALA A 131 -2.42 -7.53 9.62
N SER A 132 -2.26 -8.69 8.97
CA SER A 132 -2.85 -9.96 9.44
C SER A 132 -2.04 -10.65 10.54
N LYS A 133 -0.85 -10.12 10.88
CA LYS A 133 0.02 -10.72 11.89
C LYS A 133 -0.47 -10.40 13.30
N PRO A 134 -0.50 -11.38 14.22
CA PRO A 134 -1.05 -11.19 15.56
C PRO A 134 -0.23 -10.25 16.44
N TYR A 135 1.02 -10.01 16.09
CA TYR A 135 1.95 -9.16 16.82
C TYR A 135 2.04 -7.73 16.27
N PHE A 136 1.20 -7.36 15.30
CA PHE A 136 1.19 -6.01 14.71
C PHE A 136 -0.24 -5.53 14.47
N SER A 137 -0.58 -4.38 15.04
CA SER A 137 -1.92 -3.78 14.94
C SER A 137 -1.81 -2.33 14.45
N PRO A 138 -1.80 -2.09 13.12
CA PRO A 138 -1.71 -0.73 12.59
C PRO A 138 -2.96 0.10 12.91
N ALA A 139 -2.82 1.43 12.89
CA ALA A 139 -3.92 2.36 13.08
C ALA A 139 -5.07 2.16 12.08
N ALA A 140 -4.73 1.85 10.83
CA ALA A 140 -5.67 1.52 9.76
C ALA A 140 -4.96 0.85 8.58
N VAL A 141 -5.77 0.21 7.71
CA VAL A 141 -5.30 -0.39 6.45
C VAL A 141 -6.12 0.17 5.29
N ILE A 142 -5.46 0.68 4.26
CA ILE A 142 -6.07 1.23 3.05
C ILE A 142 -5.64 0.38 1.86
N LEU A 143 -6.60 -0.15 1.12
CA LEU A 143 -6.39 -1.05 0.00
C LEU A 143 -6.96 -0.46 -1.29
N GLU A 144 -6.09 0.00 -2.18
CA GLU A 144 -6.42 0.54 -3.50
C GLU A 144 -6.36 -0.56 -4.55
N ALA A 145 -7.48 -0.82 -5.23
CA ALA A 145 -7.62 -1.82 -6.27
C ALA A 145 -7.04 -3.20 -5.85
N PRO A 146 -7.50 -3.77 -4.71
CA PRO A 146 -6.95 -5.01 -4.18
C PRO A 146 -7.43 -6.24 -4.93
N PHE A 147 -6.73 -7.36 -4.70
CA PHE A 147 -7.04 -8.67 -5.26
C PHE A 147 -7.11 -9.75 -4.19
N THR A 148 -7.87 -10.81 -4.47
CA THR A 148 -8.03 -11.97 -3.58
C THR A 148 -6.76 -12.80 -3.47
N SER A 149 -6.12 -13.07 -4.63
CA SER A 149 -4.78 -13.66 -4.74
C SER A 149 -4.18 -13.42 -6.13
N ALA A 150 -2.87 -13.51 -6.27
CA ALA A 150 -2.22 -13.46 -7.58
C ALA A 150 -2.61 -14.67 -8.44
N VAL A 151 -2.92 -15.80 -7.80
CA VAL A 151 -3.44 -17.01 -8.48
C VAL A 151 -4.80 -16.73 -9.11
N ASP A 152 -5.69 -16.02 -8.40
CA ASP A 152 -7.04 -15.72 -8.91
C ASP A 152 -6.96 -14.75 -10.09
N ILE A 153 -6.10 -13.72 -10.03
CA ILE A 153 -5.83 -12.82 -11.16
C ILE A 153 -5.32 -13.62 -12.36
N ALA A 154 -4.33 -14.48 -12.16
CA ALA A 154 -3.76 -15.28 -13.25
C ALA A 154 -4.80 -16.24 -13.85
N SER A 155 -5.64 -16.87 -13.01
CA SER A 155 -6.72 -17.77 -13.47
C SER A 155 -7.78 -17.02 -14.27
N TRP A 156 -8.12 -15.80 -13.85
CA TRP A 156 -9.03 -14.94 -14.61
C TRP A 156 -8.44 -14.51 -15.95
N ARG A 157 -7.14 -14.15 -15.97
CA ARG A 157 -6.46 -13.69 -17.19
C ARG A 157 -6.21 -14.79 -18.20
N PHE A 158 -5.97 -16.01 -17.72
CA PHE A 158 -5.61 -17.19 -18.52
C PHE A 158 -6.48 -18.40 -18.15
N PRO A 159 -7.79 -18.37 -18.48
CA PRO A 159 -8.76 -19.36 -18.00
C PRO A 159 -8.50 -20.78 -18.54
N LEU A 160 -7.80 -20.90 -19.67
CA LEU A 160 -7.50 -22.20 -20.31
C LEU A 160 -6.15 -22.80 -19.88
N ILE A 161 -5.38 -22.08 -19.04
CA ILE A 161 -4.07 -22.55 -18.57
C ILE A 161 -4.19 -22.96 -17.10
N PRO A 162 -3.61 -24.09 -16.66
CA PRO A 162 -3.62 -24.50 -15.25
C PRO A 162 -2.64 -23.67 -14.41
N VAL A 163 -2.82 -22.34 -14.42
CA VAL A 163 -1.91 -21.35 -13.80
C VAL A 163 -1.72 -21.54 -12.30
N ARG A 164 -2.65 -22.21 -11.62
CA ARG A 164 -2.57 -22.50 -10.17
C ARG A 164 -1.30 -23.27 -9.78
N HIS A 165 -0.73 -24.02 -10.71
CA HIS A 165 0.51 -24.78 -10.53
C HIS A 165 1.76 -24.00 -10.98
N LEU A 166 1.59 -22.89 -11.71
CA LEU A 166 2.66 -22.10 -12.29
C LEU A 166 2.93 -20.79 -11.53
N VAL A 167 1.98 -20.33 -10.71
CA VAL A 167 2.13 -19.10 -9.92
C VAL A 167 2.78 -19.41 -8.58
N PHE A 168 4.05 -19.05 -8.43
CA PHE A 168 4.82 -19.22 -7.20
C PHE A 168 4.50 -18.13 -6.17
N ASP A 169 4.47 -16.87 -6.60
CA ASP A 169 4.11 -15.71 -5.78
C ASP A 169 2.59 -15.58 -5.72
N ARG A 170 2.00 -16.12 -4.68
CA ARG A 170 0.54 -16.36 -4.61
C ARG A 170 -0.24 -15.19 -3.99
N PHE A 171 0.35 -14.45 -3.05
CA PHE A 171 -0.27 -13.33 -2.33
C PHE A 171 -1.71 -13.63 -1.89
N LEU A 172 -1.91 -14.64 -1.05
CA LEU A 172 -3.23 -15.14 -0.65
C LEU A 172 -3.96 -14.18 0.32
N SER A 173 -4.37 -13.01 -0.16
CA SER A 173 -5.07 -11.98 0.64
C SER A 173 -6.41 -12.49 1.17
N ASN A 174 -7.13 -13.31 0.40
CA ASN A 174 -8.40 -13.93 0.81
C ASN A 174 -8.27 -14.86 2.02
N LYS A 175 -7.08 -15.40 2.29
CA LYS A 175 -6.81 -16.25 3.45
C LYS A 175 -6.32 -15.48 4.69
N LYS A 176 -6.18 -14.16 4.57
CA LYS A 176 -5.53 -13.31 5.58
C LYS A 176 -6.40 -12.13 6.03
N ILE A 177 -7.18 -11.53 5.12
CA ILE A 177 -7.93 -10.29 5.37
C ILE A 177 -8.83 -10.34 6.61
N PHE A 178 -9.43 -11.49 6.90
CA PHE A 178 -10.30 -11.69 8.06
C PHE A 178 -9.55 -11.71 9.41
N LYS A 179 -8.22 -11.72 9.40
CA LYS A 179 -7.39 -11.64 10.61
C LYS A 179 -7.09 -10.20 11.03
N ILE A 180 -7.33 -9.23 10.14
CA ILE A 180 -7.07 -7.83 10.41
C ILE A 180 -8.12 -7.31 11.40
N GLY A 181 -7.65 -6.78 12.54
CA GLY A 181 -8.48 -6.18 13.58
C GLY A 181 -8.63 -4.67 13.46
N SER A 182 -7.73 -4.02 12.73
CA SER A 182 -7.73 -2.57 12.51
C SER A 182 -8.81 -2.15 11.51
N PRO A 183 -9.23 -0.86 11.50
CA PRO A 183 -10.10 -0.33 10.47
C PRO A 183 -9.54 -0.53 9.06
N VAL A 184 -10.34 -1.10 8.16
CA VAL A 184 -9.97 -1.38 6.77
C VAL A 184 -10.80 -0.54 5.82
N LEU A 185 -10.13 0.16 4.89
CA LEU A 185 -10.76 0.81 3.74
C LEU A 185 -10.39 0.04 2.47
N ILE A 186 -11.39 -0.35 1.69
CA ILE A 186 -11.19 -0.93 0.35
C ILE A 186 -11.86 -0.02 -0.67
N PHE A 187 -11.13 0.33 -1.72
CA PHE A 187 -11.71 1.05 -2.84
C PHE A 187 -11.22 0.56 -4.19
N HIS A 188 -12.09 0.63 -5.21
CA HIS A 188 -11.86 0.02 -6.50
C HIS A 188 -12.69 0.69 -7.60
N GLY A 189 -12.17 0.71 -8.82
CA GLY A 189 -12.89 1.22 -9.98
C GLY A 189 -13.73 0.12 -10.68
N TYR A 190 -14.95 0.47 -11.10
CA TYR A 190 -15.79 -0.47 -11.87
C TYR A 190 -15.23 -0.79 -13.25
N LEU A 191 -14.46 0.14 -13.83
CA LEU A 191 -13.86 0.00 -15.16
C LEU A 191 -12.44 -0.58 -15.12
N ASP A 192 -12.01 -1.14 -13.98
CA ASP A 192 -10.70 -1.75 -13.82
C ASP A 192 -10.57 -3.02 -14.71
N LYS A 193 -9.74 -2.91 -15.74
CA LYS A 193 -9.43 -4.00 -16.68
C LYS A 193 -8.17 -4.80 -16.28
N THR A 194 -7.46 -4.35 -15.24
CA THR A 194 -6.25 -5.00 -14.72
C THR A 194 -6.60 -6.00 -13.62
N ILE A 195 -7.39 -5.55 -12.66
CA ILE A 195 -7.91 -6.36 -11.54
C ILE A 195 -9.42 -6.13 -11.49
N PRO A 196 -10.25 -7.14 -11.85
CA PRO A 196 -11.69 -7.01 -11.77
C PRO A 196 -12.18 -6.55 -10.40
N ILE A 197 -13.12 -5.62 -10.37
CA ILE A 197 -13.72 -5.09 -9.14
C ILE A 197 -14.26 -6.19 -8.21
N THR A 198 -14.69 -7.31 -8.78
CA THR A 198 -15.19 -8.46 -8.03
C THR A 198 -14.21 -8.98 -6.99
N PHE A 199 -12.89 -8.86 -7.23
CA PHE A 199 -11.88 -9.26 -6.26
C PHE A 199 -11.83 -8.31 -5.05
N GLY A 200 -11.96 -6.99 -5.28
CA GLY A 200 -12.09 -6.02 -4.21
C GLY A 200 -13.36 -6.22 -3.38
N GLN A 201 -14.48 -6.49 -4.04
CA GLN A 201 -15.76 -6.80 -3.38
C GLN A 201 -15.70 -8.09 -2.56
N GLN A 202 -15.08 -9.14 -3.09
CA GLN A 202 -14.86 -10.40 -2.36
C GLN A 202 -13.99 -10.18 -1.12
N LEU A 203 -12.89 -9.43 -1.23
CA LEU A 203 -12.05 -9.10 -0.06
C LEU A 203 -12.83 -8.29 0.97
N PHE A 204 -13.61 -7.32 0.54
CA PHE A 204 -14.46 -6.56 1.45
C PHE A 204 -15.41 -7.48 2.22
N ASN A 205 -16.06 -8.42 1.55
CA ASN A 205 -16.98 -9.36 2.20
C ASN A 205 -16.28 -10.27 3.22
N LEU A 206 -15.06 -10.72 2.92
CA LEU A 206 -14.25 -11.57 3.80
C LEU A 206 -13.65 -10.82 5.00
N GLY A 207 -13.44 -9.52 4.90
CA GLY A 207 -12.86 -8.71 5.98
C GLY A 207 -13.78 -8.59 7.19
N LYS A 208 -13.19 -8.48 8.39
CA LYS A 208 -13.93 -8.17 9.63
C LYS A 208 -14.27 -6.68 9.72
N THR A 209 -15.22 -6.35 10.57
CA THR A 209 -15.49 -4.97 11.00
C THR A 209 -14.45 -4.52 12.05
N PRO A 210 -14.05 -3.23 12.10
CA PRO A 210 -14.59 -2.14 11.28
C PRO A 210 -14.00 -2.11 9.87
N LYS A 211 -14.87 -2.04 8.86
CA LYS A 211 -14.48 -1.94 7.45
C LYS A 211 -15.37 -0.99 6.68
N THR A 212 -14.78 -0.29 5.72
CA THR A 212 -15.44 0.66 4.82
C THR A 212 -15.05 0.34 3.39
N SER A 213 -15.96 0.53 2.43
CA SER A 213 -15.63 0.45 1.02
C SER A 213 -16.29 1.57 0.23
N PHE A 214 -15.66 1.95 -0.87
CA PHE A 214 -16.29 2.71 -1.92
C PHE A 214 -15.83 2.22 -3.30
N PHE A 215 -16.78 2.08 -4.20
CA PHE A 215 -16.56 1.58 -5.55
C PHE A 215 -16.92 2.66 -6.55
N ILE A 216 -15.95 3.07 -7.39
CA ILE A 216 -16.06 4.25 -8.23
C ILE A 216 -16.52 3.83 -9.62
N LYS A 217 -17.72 4.24 -10.04
CA LYS A 217 -18.35 3.79 -11.29
C LYS A 217 -17.53 4.09 -12.54
N ASN A 218 -16.94 5.27 -12.63
CA ASN A 218 -16.28 5.76 -13.84
C ASN A 218 -14.74 5.66 -13.77
N ALA A 219 -14.19 4.95 -12.79
CA ALA A 219 -12.76 4.80 -12.61
C ALA A 219 -12.25 3.42 -13.07
N GLY A 220 -11.05 3.40 -13.64
CA GLY A 220 -10.27 2.22 -13.94
C GLY A 220 -9.28 1.86 -12.83
N HIS A 221 -8.12 1.29 -13.24
CA HIS A 221 -7.08 0.84 -12.29
C HIS A 221 -6.21 1.98 -11.77
N ASN A 222 -5.93 3.01 -12.59
CA ASN A 222 -4.89 4.01 -12.30
C ASN A 222 -5.42 5.42 -12.06
N ASP A 223 -6.70 5.68 -12.30
CA ASP A 223 -7.32 7.01 -12.31
C ASP A 223 -8.30 7.25 -11.15
N LEU A 224 -8.29 6.39 -10.12
CA LEU A 224 -9.17 6.47 -8.96
C LEU A 224 -9.14 7.84 -8.27
N TYR A 225 -7.97 8.48 -8.23
CA TYR A 225 -7.81 9.81 -7.62
C TYR A 225 -8.46 10.93 -8.45
N GLU A 226 -8.51 10.79 -9.76
CA GLU A 226 -9.20 11.72 -10.66
C GLU A 226 -10.73 11.66 -10.48
N HIS A 227 -11.22 10.54 -9.94
CA HIS A 227 -12.63 10.28 -9.65
C HIS A 227 -12.98 10.39 -8.15
N GLY A 228 -12.22 11.17 -7.38
CA GLY A 228 -12.57 11.56 -6.01
C GLY A 228 -12.15 10.59 -4.90
N ALA A 229 -11.30 9.60 -5.19
CA ALA A 229 -10.82 8.67 -4.18
C ALA A 229 -10.17 9.37 -2.97
N LEU A 230 -9.42 10.46 -3.20
CA LEU A 230 -8.75 11.19 -2.13
C LEU A 230 -9.72 11.69 -1.06
N ASN A 231 -10.87 12.26 -1.47
CA ASN A 231 -11.86 12.79 -0.51
C ASN A 231 -12.42 11.69 0.40
N GLN A 232 -12.71 10.52 -0.16
CA GLN A 232 -13.20 9.36 0.59
C GLN A 232 -12.14 8.80 1.56
N ILE A 233 -10.87 8.80 1.14
CA ILE A 233 -9.77 8.38 2.00
C ILE A 233 -9.61 9.38 3.17
N MET A 234 -9.66 10.70 2.90
CA MET A 234 -9.58 11.72 3.94
C MET A 234 -10.75 11.62 4.92
N GLU A 235 -11.96 11.35 4.43
CA GLU A 235 -13.13 11.11 5.28
C GLU A 235 -12.92 9.88 6.18
N PHE A 236 -12.43 8.77 5.63
CA PHE A 236 -12.10 7.57 6.40
C PHE A 236 -11.05 7.85 7.47
N LEU A 237 -9.96 8.55 7.12
CA LEU A 237 -8.92 8.94 8.07
C LEU A 237 -9.46 9.85 9.17
N GLY A 238 -10.31 10.81 8.83
CA GLY A 238 -10.97 11.71 9.80
C GLY A 238 -11.92 10.98 10.74
N LYS A 239 -12.73 10.03 10.24
CA LYS A 239 -13.65 9.20 11.06
C LYS A 239 -12.90 8.32 12.07
N ASN A 240 -11.69 7.90 11.74
CA ASN A 240 -10.85 7.10 12.62
C ASN A 240 -9.85 7.95 13.45
N ASN A 241 -9.99 9.28 13.47
CA ASN A 241 -9.14 10.23 14.20
C ASN A 241 -7.64 10.15 13.84
N LEU A 242 -7.32 9.77 12.60
CA LEU A 242 -5.95 9.61 12.12
C LEU A 242 -5.36 10.86 11.48
N ILE A 243 -6.21 11.84 11.19
CA ILE A 243 -5.84 13.21 10.79
C ILE A 243 -6.58 14.20 11.66
N SER A 244 -5.96 15.37 11.92
CA SER A 244 -6.65 16.46 12.60
C SER A 244 -7.87 16.88 11.77
N LYS A 245 -9.02 17.05 12.39
CA LYS A 245 -10.16 17.71 11.73
C LYS A 245 -9.65 19.07 11.28
N SER A 246 -9.62 19.30 9.96
CA SER A 246 -9.38 20.64 9.42
C SER A 246 -10.39 21.56 10.09
N GLY A 247 -9.88 22.51 10.90
CA GLY A 247 -10.72 23.53 11.51
C GLY A 247 -11.56 24.20 10.41
N LYS A 248 -12.85 24.26 10.65
CA LYS A 248 -13.78 25.08 9.87
C LYS A 248 -13.37 26.52 9.98
#